data_7736ad1568c6dcbf79fb0ca4c78701c7
#
_entry.id   7736ad1568c6dcbf79fb0ca4c78701c7
#
_cell.length_a   1.000
_cell.length_b   1.000
_cell.length_c   1.000
_cell.angle_alpha   90.00
_cell.angle_beta   90.00
_cell.angle_gamma   90.00
#
_symmetry.space_group_name_H-M   'P 1'
#
loop_
_entity.id
_entity.type
_entity.pdbx_description
1 polymer ?
#
loop_
_entity_poly.entity_id
_entity_poly.type
_entity_poly.pdbx_seq_one_letter_code
_entity_poly.pdbx_strand_id
1 'polypeptide(L)'
;MKKINIKTPVILSALALGLSIPAFAQTAPAAQAVDPGPGLLGNNYSEVSFGYQRDEGAPKSIRDYDFVSNGSILKQDNYGLDGNFTYYHLSAASSGFSDRRDEIQFGLTGFLQQTWGKPFVSVDGGYAWQRAGGVSRKSWAYTTTAGVEFQVLKDLALSPFIEYQAEPHLYNRGLPLTDLPDHETYYGVKATYRITHQWSASLSADLDQHSARDFGLRAGVSYRF
;
A
#
# COMPACT_ATOMS: atom_id res chain seq x y z
N MET A 1 4.79 32.95 -14.12
CA MET A 1 4.59 31.52 -14.41
C MET A 1 5.89 30.77 -14.14
N LYS A 2 6.00 30.07 -13.01
CA LYS A 2 7.16 29.23 -12.67
C LYS A 2 6.92 27.82 -13.22
N LYS A 3 7.79 27.36 -14.11
CA LYS A 3 7.77 26.00 -14.65
C LYS A 3 8.02 25.00 -13.51
N ILE A 4 7.05 24.12 -13.26
CA ILE A 4 7.21 22.98 -12.36
C ILE A 4 8.08 21.96 -13.09
N ASN A 5 9.31 21.81 -12.63
CA ASN A 5 10.23 20.80 -13.13
C ASN A 5 9.93 19.47 -12.40
N ILE A 6 9.04 18.69 -12.96
CA ILE A 6 8.77 17.32 -12.48
C ILE A 6 10.01 16.50 -12.85
N LYS A 7 10.79 16.13 -11.83
CA LYS A 7 11.93 15.22 -12.02
C LYS A 7 11.39 13.80 -12.25
N THR A 8 11.11 13.51 -13.49
CA THR A 8 10.63 12.23 -14.03
C THR A 8 11.51 10.97 -13.78
N PRO A 9 12.81 11.04 -13.36
CA PRO A 9 13.64 9.85 -13.28
C PRO A 9 13.32 8.89 -12.11
N VAL A 10 12.65 9.34 -11.05
CA VAL A 10 12.40 8.48 -9.86
C VAL A 10 11.32 7.45 -10.13
N ILE A 11 10.28 7.82 -10.88
CA ILE A 11 9.15 6.89 -11.19
C ILE A 11 9.61 5.78 -12.14
N LEU A 12 10.45 6.10 -13.13
CA LEU A 12 10.99 5.07 -14.04
C LEU A 12 11.94 4.10 -13.32
N SER A 13 12.71 4.58 -12.34
CA SER A 13 13.63 3.71 -11.58
C SER A 13 12.88 2.73 -10.66
N ALA A 14 11.77 3.15 -10.07
CA ALA A 14 10.94 2.28 -9.25
C ALA A 14 10.24 1.19 -10.10
N LEU A 15 9.77 1.55 -11.29
CA LEU A 15 9.19 0.58 -12.23
C LEU A 15 10.22 -0.45 -12.71
N ALA A 16 11.46 0.00 -12.97
CA ALA A 16 12.55 -0.89 -13.39
C ALA A 16 13.00 -1.85 -12.28
N LEU A 17 13.00 -1.42 -11.01
CA LEU A 17 13.30 -2.26 -9.87
C LEU A 17 12.20 -3.30 -9.61
N GLY A 18 10.94 -2.95 -9.79
CA GLY A 18 9.81 -3.88 -9.64
C GLY A 18 9.80 -4.99 -10.69
N LEU A 19 10.34 -4.73 -11.89
CA LEU A 19 10.43 -5.70 -12.98
C LEU A 19 11.65 -6.65 -12.84
N SER A 20 12.61 -6.31 -11.97
CA SER A 20 13.86 -7.08 -11.81
C SER A 20 13.88 -7.97 -10.55
N ILE A 21 12.78 -8.11 -9.81
CA ILE A 21 12.69 -9.16 -8.79
C ILE A 21 12.73 -10.49 -9.55
N PRO A 22 13.82 -11.29 -9.43
CA PRO A 22 13.87 -12.56 -10.11
C PRO A 22 12.69 -13.40 -9.62
N ALA A 23 11.80 -13.75 -10.53
CA ALA A 23 10.83 -14.79 -10.26
C ALA A 23 11.64 -15.99 -9.77
N PHE A 24 11.52 -16.36 -8.51
CA PHE A 24 11.94 -17.67 -8.05
C PHE A 24 11.01 -18.65 -8.76
N ALA A 25 11.35 -18.95 -10.02
CA ALA A 25 10.65 -19.91 -10.84
C ALA A 25 10.82 -21.28 -10.18
N GLN A 26 9.87 -21.63 -9.33
CA GLN A 26 9.61 -23.02 -9.06
C GLN A 26 9.14 -23.63 -10.38
N THR A 27 9.99 -24.40 -11.02
CA THR A 27 9.58 -25.36 -12.05
C THR A 27 8.76 -26.46 -11.39
N ALA A 28 7.52 -26.18 -11.05
CA ALA A 28 6.53 -27.18 -10.75
C ALA A 28 5.98 -27.72 -12.07
N PRO A 29 5.69 -29.04 -12.18
CA PRO A 29 5.05 -29.60 -13.37
C PRO A 29 3.74 -28.86 -13.62
N ALA A 30 3.41 -28.61 -14.88
CA ALA A 30 2.23 -27.89 -15.33
C ALA A 30 0.95 -28.57 -14.85
N ALA A 31 0.60 -28.33 -13.60
CA ALA A 31 -0.77 -28.49 -13.12
C ALA A 31 -1.63 -27.48 -13.88
N GLN A 32 -2.79 -27.89 -14.35
CA GLN A 32 -3.74 -26.99 -14.99
C GLN A 32 -3.86 -25.74 -14.12
N ALA A 33 -3.52 -24.59 -14.70
CA ALA A 33 -3.52 -23.32 -13.98
C ALA A 33 -4.93 -23.06 -13.47
N VAL A 34 -5.17 -23.34 -12.20
CA VAL A 34 -6.41 -22.95 -11.52
C VAL A 34 -6.45 -21.44 -11.60
N ASP A 35 -7.54 -20.89 -12.15
CA ASP A 35 -7.74 -19.43 -12.19
C ASP A 35 -7.55 -18.86 -10.77
N PRO A 36 -6.53 -18.02 -10.51
CA PRO A 36 -6.22 -17.52 -9.17
C PRO A 36 -7.31 -16.60 -8.60
N GLY A 37 -8.38 -16.35 -9.36
CA GLY A 37 -9.44 -15.43 -8.97
C GLY A 37 -9.05 -13.95 -9.15
N PRO A 38 -9.92 -13.02 -8.81
CA PRO A 38 -9.69 -11.57 -8.94
C PRO A 38 -8.77 -11.00 -7.86
N GLY A 39 -8.66 -11.67 -6.70
CA GLY A 39 -7.88 -11.23 -5.55
C GLY A 39 -6.37 -11.18 -5.81
N LEU A 40 -5.64 -10.48 -4.98
CA LEU A 40 -4.20 -10.29 -5.12
C LEU A 40 -3.37 -11.25 -4.26
N LEU A 41 -3.94 -11.78 -3.17
CA LEU A 41 -3.23 -12.67 -2.24
C LEU A 41 -2.85 -14.00 -2.91
N GLY A 42 -1.58 -14.38 -2.74
CA GLY A 42 -1.00 -15.59 -3.34
C GLY A 42 -0.65 -15.45 -4.83
N ASN A 43 -0.55 -14.22 -5.33
CA ASN A 43 -0.17 -13.92 -6.70
C ASN A 43 1.07 -13.02 -6.72
N ASN A 44 1.90 -13.19 -7.76
CA ASN A 44 2.97 -12.24 -8.04
C ASN A 44 2.36 -11.04 -8.78
N TYR A 45 2.53 -9.84 -8.24
CA TYR A 45 2.02 -8.62 -8.88
C TYR A 45 2.83 -7.40 -8.51
N SER A 46 2.71 -6.35 -9.31
CA SER A 46 3.08 -4.99 -8.95
C SER A 46 1.88 -4.07 -9.14
N GLU A 47 1.69 -3.16 -8.21
CA GLU A 47 0.59 -2.19 -8.19
C GLU A 47 1.15 -0.77 -8.05
N VAL A 48 0.59 0.16 -8.81
CA VAL A 48 0.77 1.60 -8.61
C VAL A 48 -0.58 2.17 -8.25
N SER A 49 -0.65 2.91 -7.15
CA SER A 49 -1.87 3.58 -6.75
C SER A 49 -1.66 5.06 -6.44
N PHE A 50 -2.73 5.82 -6.51
CA PHE A 50 -2.80 7.25 -6.22
C PHE A 50 -3.89 7.48 -5.20
N GLY A 51 -3.55 8.21 -4.15
CA GLY A 51 -4.43 8.46 -3.04
C GLY A 51 -4.75 9.94 -2.85
N TYR A 52 -5.84 10.16 -2.16
CA TYR A 52 -6.30 11.43 -1.63
C TYR A 52 -6.73 11.20 -0.19
N GLN A 53 -6.12 11.94 0.73
CA GLN A 53 -6.51 11.92 2.13
C GLN A 53 -7.08 13.29 2.52
N ARG A 54 -8.14 13.27 3.30
CA ARG A 54 -8.69 14.44 3.96
C ARG A 54 -8.48 14.28 5.45
N ASP A 55 -7.82 15.26 6.04
CA ASP A 55 -7.65 15.42 7.47
C ASP A 55 -8.41 16.68 7.90
N GLU A 56 -9.34 16.56 8.85
CA GLU A 56 -10.18 17.69 9.31
C GLU A 56 -9.36 18.77 10.04
N GLY A 57 -8.26 18.41 10.67
CA GLY A 57 -7.32 19.31 11.33
C GLY A 57 -6.39 20.04 10.37
N ALA A 58 -6.19 19.51 9.17
CA ALA A 58 -5.29 20.09 8.20
C ALA A 58 -6.03 20.94 7.18
N PRO A 59 -5.60 22.18 6.92
CA PRO A 59 -6.27 23.06 5.94
C PRO A 59 -6.11 22.60 4.48
N LYS A 60 -5.70 21.34 4.21
CA LYS A 60 -5.20 20.90 2.91
C LYS A 60 -5.51 19.45 2.59
N SER A 61 -5.67 19.24 1.29
CA SER A 61 -5.66 17.93 0.69
C SER A 61 -4.25 17.34 0.69
N ILE A 62 -4.11 16.14 1.18
CA ILE A 62 -2.90 15.33 1.09
C ILE A 62 -3.04 14.47 -0.15
N ARG A 63 -2.00 14.43 -0.97
CA ARG A 63 -1.92 13.54 -2.14
C ARG A 63 -0.81 12.55 -1.89
N ASP A 64 -1.12 11.30 -2.14
CA ASP A 64 -0.15 10.24 -2.04
C ASP A 64 -0.08 9.42 -3.34
N TYR A 65 1.00 8.72 -3.50
CA TYR A 65 1.11 7.60 -4.43
C TYR A 65 1.95 6.51 -3.79
N ASP A 66 1.60 5.28 -4.07
CA ASP A 66 2.37 4.13 -3.65
C ASP A 66 2.71 3.21 -4.84
N PHE A 67 3.76 2.44 -4.62
CA PHE A 67 4.14 1.32 -5.45
C PHE A 67 4.29 0.11 -4.55
N VAL A 68 3.54 -0.93 -4.84
CA VAL A 68 3.62 -2.21 -4.13
C VAL A 68 4.09 -3.28 -5.10
N SER A 69 5.02 -4.11 -4.67
CA SER A 69 5.40 -5.33 -5.39
C SER A 69 5.26 -6.51 -4.43
N ASN A 70 4.56 -7.54 -4.86
CA ASN A 70 4.28 -8.73 -4.08
C ASN A 70 4.80 -9.96 -4.81
N GLY A 71 5.43 -10.86 -4.06
CA GLY A 71 5.90 -12.14 -4.55
C GLY A 71 5.45 -13.28 -3.66
N SER A 72 4.84 -14.31 -4.22
CA SER A 72 4.45 -15.49 -3.47
C SER A 72 5.68 -16.30 -3.11
N ILE A 73 5.97 -16.42 -1.81
CA ILE A 73 7.09 -17.18 -1.25
C ILE A 73 6.69 -18.65 -1.07
N LEU A 74 5.49 -18.87 -0.55
CA LEU A 74 4.95 -20.19 -0.28
C LEU A 74 3.46 -20.22 -0.63
N LYS A 75 3.06 -21.23 -1.39
CA LYS A 75 1.65 -21.46 -1.73
C LYS A 75 1.33 -22.93 -1.53
N GLN A 76 0.42 -23.20 -0.62
CA GLN A 76 -0.14 -24.51 -0.33
C GLN A 76 -1.66 -24.47 -0.51
N ASP A 77 -2.32 -25.62 -0.48
CA ASP A 77 -3.77 -25.70 -0.69
C ASP A 77 -4.57 -24.89 0.32
N ASN A 78 -4.11 -24.84 1.57
CA ASN A 78 -4.85 -24.26 2.68
C ASN A 78 -4.26 -22.94 3.22
N TYR A 79 -3.03 -22.56 2.83
CA TYR A 79 -2.37 -21.35 3.30
C TYR A 79 -1.30 -20.89 2.34
N GLY A 80 -0.88 -19.64 2.48
CA GLY A 80 0.22 -19.07 1.73
C GLY A 80 0.98 -18.02 2.51
N LEU A 81 2.14 -17.68 2.00
CA LEU A 81 3.01 -16.62 2.48
C LEU A 81 3.52 -15.82 1.30
N ASP A 82 3.24 -14.54 1.31
CA ASP A 82 3.73 -13.58 0.32
C ASP A 82 4.78 -12.66 0.95
N GLY A 83 5.79 -12.28 0.16
CA GLY A 83 6.71 -11.21 0.50
C GLY A 83 6.32 -9.95 -0.25
N ASN A 84 6.34 -8.81 0.42
CA ASN A 84 5.96 -7.53 -0.16
C ASN A 84 7.07 -6.47 0.01
N PHE A 85 7.13 -5.60 -0.96
CA PHE A 85 7.87 -4.37 -0.98
C PHE A 85 6.91 -3.23 -1.24
N THR A 86 6.96 -2.18 -0.44
CA THR A 86 6.14 -0.98 -0.62
C THR A 86 7.05 0.25 -0.65
N TYR A 87 6.83 1.10 -1.64
CA TYR A 87 7.31 2.48 -1.63
C TYR A 87 6.10 3.41 -1.57
N TYR A 88 6.10 4.29 -0.61
CA TYR A 88 5.05 5.27 -0.38
C TYR A 88 5.60 6.68 -0.48
N HIS A 89 4.86 7.57 -1.15
CA HIS A 89 5.16 8.98 -1.23
C HIS A 89 3.94 9.81 -0.91
N LEU A 90 4.09 10.71 0.05
CA LEU A 90 3.06 11.64 0.45
C LEU A 90 3.56 13.06 0.23
N SER A 91 2.69 13.92 -0.29
CA SER A 91 2.94 15.35 -0.42
C SER A 91 1.72 16.16 0.02
N ALA A 92 1.95 17.08 0.92
CA ALA A 92 0.97 18.06 1.36
C ALA A 92 1.45 19.46 0.99
N ALA A 93 0.60 20.22 0.29
CA ALA A 93 0.91 21.60 -0.08
C ALA A 93 0.06 22.57 0.74
N SER A 94 0.72 23.53 1.38
CA SER A 94 0.14 24.63 2.12
C SER A 94 0.60 25.97 1.57
N SER A 95 -0.14 27.02 1.86
CA SER A 95 0.24 28.39 1.55
C SER A 95 1.62 28.70 2.15
N GLY A 96 2.69 28.49 1.37
CA GLY A 96 4.07 28.80 1.75
C GLY A 96 4.95 27.63 2.20
N PHE A 97 4.40 26.42 2.42
CA PHE A 97 5.19 25.25 2.81
C PHE A 97 4.78 24.03 1.97
N SER A 98 5.77 23.22 1.61
CA SER A 98 5.55 21.89 1.01
C SER A 98 6.13 20.85 1.95
N ASP A 99 5.27 19.98 2.45
CA ASP A 99 5.67 18.83 3.23
C ASP A 99 5.74 17.62 2.34
N ARG A 100 6.75 16.80 2.55
CA ARG A 100 6.99 15.59 1.77
C ARG A 100 7.43 14.48 2.71
N ARG A 101 6.88 13.30 2.48
CA ARG A 101 7.30 12.07 3.12
C ARG A 101 7.54 11.02 2.05
N ASP A 102 8.63 10.31 2.18
CA ASP A 102 8.97 9.12 1.40
C ASP A 102 9.19 7.98 2.38
N GLU A 103 8.72 6.78 2.03
CA GLU A 103 8.83 5.61 2.87
C GLU A 103 9.09 4.37 2.03
N ILE A 104 9.93 3.47 2.56
CA ILE A 104 10.20 2.16 1.98
C ILE A 104 9.96 1.12 3.06
N GLN A 105 9.14 0.13 2.76
CA GLN A 105 8.85 -1.00 3.64
C GLN A 105 9.07 -2.32 2.93
N PHE A 106 9.43 -3.34 3.73
CA PHE A 106 9.46 -4.74 3.35
C PHE A 106 8.62 -5.51 4.36
N GLY A 107 7.89 -6.50 3.89
CA GLY A 107 7.02 -7.24 4.77
C GLY A 107 6.68 -8.63 4.29
N LEU A 108 5.86 -9.27 5.11
CA LEU A 108 5.34 -10.60 4.89
C LEU A 108 3.84 -10.61 5.13
N THR A 109 3.10 -11.25 4.24
CA THR A 109 1.66 -11.46 4.36
C THR A 109 1.37 -12.95 4.42
N GLY A 110 0.93 -13.42 5.59
CA GLY A 110 0.39 -14.77 5.74
C GLY A 110 -1.11 -14.80 5.49
N PHE A 111 -1.62 -15.80 4.78
CA PHE A 111 -3.05 -15.97 4.55
C PHE A 111 -3.48 -17.42 4.60
N LEU A 112 -4.74 -17.65 4.96
CA LEU A 112 -5.38 -18.96 4.87
C LEU A 112 -6.32 -18.99 3.66
N GLN A 113 -6.35 -20.12 2.96
CA GLN A 113 -7.25 -20.33 1.85
C GLN A 113 -8.49 -21.09 2.36
N GLN A 114 -9.62 -20.40 2.43
CA GLN A 114 -10.89 -20.97 2.88
C GLN A 114 -11.93 -20.88 1.76
N THR A 115 -12.95 -21.70 1.80
CA THR A 115 -14.03 -21.71 0.80
C THR A 115 -14.82 -20.39 0.78
N TRP A 116 -14.85 -19.67 1.91
CA TRP A 116 -15.58 -18.42 2.06
C TRP A 116 -14.71 -17.16 1.85
N GLY A 117 -13.38 -17.29 1.79
CA GLY A 117 -12.47 -16.17 1.61
C GLY A 117 -11.06 -16.46 2.08
N LYS A 118 -10.19 -15.47 1.99
CA LYS A 118 -8.78 -15.57 2.41
C LYS A 118 -8.51 -14.61 3.58
N PRO A 119 -8.69 -15.01 4.85
CA PRO A 119 -8.20 -14.22 5.98
C PRO A 119 -6.68 -14.09 5.92
N PHE A 120 -6.18 -12.89 6.21
CA PHE A 120 -4.76 -12.59 6.12
C PHE A 120 -4.29 -11.66 7.25
N VAL A 121 -2.98 -11.73 7.51
CA VAL A 121 -2.25 -10.78 8.35
C VAL A 121 -0.96 -10.42 7.62
N SER A 122 -0.68 -9.11 7.50
CA SER A 122 0.58 -8.57 7.00
C SER A 122 1.33 -7.85 8.10
N VAL A 123 2.64 -7.97 8.08
CA VAL A 123 3.55 -7.20 8.95
C VAL A 123 4.65 -6.64 8.07
N ASP A 124 4.76 -5.33 8.06
CA ASP A 124 5.70 -4.58 7.24
C ASP A 124 6.58 -3.71 8.14
N GLY A 125 7.84 -3.58 7.79
CA GLY A 125 8.79 -2.74 8.49
C GLY A 125 9.71 -2.04 7.50
N GLY A 126 10.07 -0.79 7.83
CA GLY A 126 10.85 0.00 6.90
C GLY A 126 11.38 1.28 7.50
N TYR A 127 11.62 2.23 6.62
CA TYR A 127 12.22 3.49 6.95
C TYR A 127 11.55 4.64 6.20
N ALA A 128 11.23 5.69 6.95
CA ALA A 128 10.57 6.87 6.44
C ALA A 128 11.48 8.11 6.53
N TRP A 129 11.39 8.97 5.53
CA TRP A 129 12.05 10.28 5.47
C TRP A 129 10.99 11.35 5.30
N GLN A 130 10.93 12.30 6.23
CA GLN A 130 10.03 13.43 6.16
C GLN A 130 10.80 14.73 6.05
N ARG A 131 10.31 15.64 5.22
CA ARG A 131 10.73 17.04 5.18
C ARG A 131 9.49 17.92 5.37
N ALA A 132 9.49 18.69 6.45
CA ALA A 132 8.40 19.59 6.80
C ALA A 132 8.98 20.90 7.33
N GLY A 133 8.50 22.07 6.86
CA GLY A 133 8.92 23.38 7.33
C GLY A 133 10.44 23.63 7.24
N GLY A 134 11.17 22.98 6.30
CA GLY A 134 12.62 23.08 6.17
C GLY A 134 13.42 22.12 7.07
N VAL A 135 12.76 21.37 7.95
CA VAL A 135 13.38 20.34 8.81
C VAL A 135 13.25 18.98 8.17
N SER A 136 14.34 18.20 8.17
CA SER A 136 14.35 16.80 7.73
C SER A 136 14.36 15.87 8.94
N ARG A 137 13.51 14.86 8.91
CA ARG A 137 13.43 13.80 9.93
C ARG A 137 13.46 12.43 9.28
N LYS A 138 13.81 11.44 10.08
CA LYS A 138 13.91 10.04 9.67
C LYS A 138 13.44 9.15 10.81
N SER A 139 12.70 8.10 10.48
CA SER A 139 12.22 7.13 11.48
C SER A 139 12.10 5.74 10.88
N TRP A 140 12.09 4.75 11.76
CA TRP A 140 11.53 3.45 11.44
C TRP A 140 10.02 3.59 11.28
N ALA A 141 9.46 2.83 10.36
CA ALA A 141 8.03 2.74 10.11
C ALA A 141 7.61 1.27 10.20
N TYR A 142 6.46 1.02 10.80
CA TYR A 142 5.90 -0.31 10.96
C TYR A 142 4.43 -0.26 10.58
N THR A 143 4.00 -1.24 9.79
CA THR A 143 2.60 -1.38 9.43
C THR A 143 2.17 -2.82 9.71
N THR A 144 1.02 -2.99 10.34
CA THR A 144 0.39 -4.30 10.51
C THR A 144 -1.03 -4.22 9.99
N THR A 145 -1.37 -5.10 9.06
CA THR A 145 -2.70 -5.13 8.45
C THR A 145 -3.31 -6.50 8.68
N ALA A 146 -4.57 -6.55 9.09
CA ALA A 146 -5.35 -7.77 9.18
C ALA A 146 -6.66 -7.60 8.41
N GLY A 147 -7.09 -8.63 7.70
CA GLY A 147 -8.29 -8.54 6.89
C GLY A 147 -8.73 -9.87 6.31
N VAL A 148 -9.68 -9.77 5.40
CA VAL A 148 -10.18 -10.94 4.66
C VAL A 148 -10.41 -10.54 3.20
N GLU A 149 -9.86 -11.29 2.26
CA GLU A 149 -10.16 -11.13 0.84
C GLU A 149 -11.31 -12.08 0.46
N PHE A 150 -12.44 -11.52 0.00
CA PHE A 150 -13.59 -12.25 -0.49
C PHE A 150 -13.73 -12.13 -2.00
N GLN A 151 -13.91 -13.23 -2.69
CA GLN A 151 -14.37 -13.20 -4.09
C GLN A 151 -15.89 -13.01 -4.11
N VAL A 152 -16.35 -11.82 -4.49
CA VAL A 152 -17.79 -11.47 -4.53
C VAL A 152 -18.41 -11.82 -5.89
N LEU A 153 -17.66 -11.57 -6.96
CA LEU A 153 -18.03 -11.92 -8.33
C LEU A 153 -16.84 -12.62 -9.00
N LYS A 154 -17.08 -13.17 -10.19
CA LYS A 154 -16.01 -13.83 -10.96
C LYS A 154 -14.75 -12.96 -11.11
N ASP A 155 -14.93 -11.66 -11.29
CA ASP A 155 -13.84 -10.71 -11.56
C ASP A 155 -13.72 -9.62 -10.49
N LEU A 156 -14.42 -9.74 -9.35
CA LEU A 156 -14.41 -8.76 -8.26
C LEU A 156 -14.09 -9.43 -6.92
N ALA A 157 -13.05 -8.94 -6.26
CA ALA A 157 -12.74 -9.24 -4.86
C ALA A 157 -12.97 -7.99 -3.99
N LEU A 158 -13.40 -8.19 -2.75
CA LEU A 158 -13.47 -7.18 -1.70
C LEU A 158 -12.60 -7.63 -0.53
N SER A 159 -11.85 -6.69 0.02
CA SER A 159 -10.93 -6.93 1.13
C SER A 159 -11.15 -5.88 2.23
N PRO A 160 -12.12 -6.09 3.15
CA PRO A 160 -12.14 -5.31 4.38
C PRO A 160 -10.90 -5.59 5.21
N PHE A 161 -10.35 -4.52 5.82
CA PHE A 161 -9.14 -4.61 6.61
C PHE A 161 -9.14 -3.62 7.78
N ILE A 162 -8.31 -3.92 8.76
CA ILE A 162 -7.84 -3.00 9.79
C ILE A 162 -6.33 -2.89 9.64
N GLU A 163 -5.81 -1.67 9.72
CA GLU A 163 -4.41 -1.38 9.58
C GLU A 163 -3.93 -0.53 10.76
N TYR A 164 -2.83 -0.92 11.34
CA TYR A 164 -2.12 -0.18 12.38
C TYR A 164 -0.77 0.27 11.84
N GLN A 165 -0.54 1.58 11.86
CA GLN A 165 0.73 2.19 11.48
C GLN A 165 1.41 2.81 12.70
N ALA A 166 2.72 2.68 12.81
CA ALA A 166 3.51 3.29 13.88
C ALA A 166 4.84 3.84 13.36
N GLU A 167 5.14 5.06 13.76
CA GLU A 167 6.35 5.79 13.37
C GLU A 167 6.95 6.55 14.55
N PRO A 168 7.58 5.86 15.51
CA PRO A 168 7.87 6.37 16.84
C PRO A 168 8.78 7.60 16.91
N HIS A 169 9.37 8.05 15.80
CA HIS A 169 10.31 9.17 15.81
C HIS A 169 10.04 10.27 14.79
N LEU A 170 9.04 10.14 13.93
CA LEU A 170 8.64 11.21 13.01
C LEU A 170 7.89 12.33 13.74
N TYR A 171 7.22 11.99 14.82
CA TYR A 171 6.35 12.85 15.60
C TYR A 171 7.07 13.39 16.83
N ASN A 172 8.01 14.33 16.70
CA ASN A 172 8.54 14.98 17.89
C ASN A 172 8.91 16.45 17.69
N ARG A 173 8.14 17.27 18.42
CA ARG A 173 8.43 18.59 18.97
C ARG A 173 8.51 19.77 18.00
N GLY A 174 7.44 20.52 17.96
CA GLY A 174 7.50 21.96 17.70
C GLY A 174 7.22 22.42 16.26
N LEU A 175 6.61 21.60 15.41
CA LEU A 175 6.14 22.01 14.09
C LEU A 175 4.60 21.91 14.00
N PRO A 176 3.92 22.72 13.17
CA PRO A 176 2.45 22.70 13.05
C PRO A 176 1.82 21.39 12.56
N LEU A 177 2.63 20.42 12.11
CA LEU A 177 2.21 19.05 11.78
C LEU A 177 2.55 18.04 12.89
N THR A 178 2.88 18.51 14.10
CA THR A 178 3.45 17.71 15.18
C THR A 178 2.42 17.13 16.13
N ASP A 179 1.16 17.33 15.90
CA ASP A 179 0.08 16.75 16.71
C ASP A 179 -0.44 15.42 16.12
N LEU A 180 0.23 14.89 15.07
CA LEU A 180 -0.08 13.55 14.60
C LEU A 180 0.39 12.53 15.63
N PRO A 181 -0.43 11.54 15.97
CA PRO A 181 -0.07 10.51 16.96
C PRO A 181 1.09 9.66 16.46
N ASP A 182 1.89 9.12 17.38
CA ASP A 182 2.99 8.18 17.06
C ASP A 182 2.50 6.89 16.39
N HIS A 183 1.20 6.67 16.38
CA HIS A 183 0.54 5.52 15.80
C HIS A 183 -0.89 5.87 15.38
N GLU A 184 -1.34 5.25 14.33
CA GLU A 184 -2.68 5.41 13.75
C GLU A 184 -3.30 4.06 13.44
N THR A 185 -4.62 3.98 13.55
CA THR A 185 -5.38 2.78 13.19
C THR A 185 -6.46 3.15 12.19
N TYR A 186 -6.48 2.46 11.06
CA TYR A 186 -7.41 2.66 9.98
C TYR A 186 -8.32 1.45 9.82
N TYR A 187 -9.57 1.70 9.46
CA TYR A 187 -10.51 0.69 9.01
C TYR A 187 -10.83 0.95 7.56
N GLY A 188 -10.63 -0.03 6.71
CA GLY A 188 -10.79 0.18 5.29
C GLY A 188 -11.40 -0.99 4.55
N VAL A 189 -11.70 -0.73 3.29
CA VAL A 189 -12.09 -1.75 2.32
C VAL A 189 -11.39 -1.47 0.99
N LYS A 190 -10.80 -2.51 0.40
CA LYS A 190 -10.24 -2.49 -0.95
C LYS A 190 -11.10 -3.35 -1.85
N ALA A 191 -11.56 -2.79 -2.97
CA ALA A 191 -12.17 -3.51 -4.06
C ALA A 191 -11.13 -3.73 -5.15
N THR A 192 -10.99 -4.96 -5.66
CA THR A 192 -10.09 -5.29 -6.76
C THR A 192 -10.89 -5.92 -7.88
N TYR A 193 -10.88 -5.27 -9.05
CA TYR A 193 -11.56 -5.74 -10.25
C TYR A 193 -10.55 -6.22 -11.29
N ARG A 194 -10.67 -7.47 -11.70
CA ARG A 194 -9.84 -8.09 -12.73
C ARG A 194 -10.31 -7.68 -14.12
N ILE A 195 -9.50 -6.91 -14.83
CA ILE A 195 -9.78 -6.46 -16.21
C ILE A 195 -9.39 -7.55 -17.22
N THR A 196 -8.22 -8.16 -17.00
CA THR A 196 -7.69 -9.29 -17.78
C THR A 196 -7.03 -10.28 -16.83
N HIS A 197 -6.46 -11.37 -17.33
CA HIS A 197 -5.66 -12.30 -16.51
C HIS A 197 -4.44 -11.62 -15.85
N GLN A 198 -3.89 -10.59 -16.47
CA GLN A 198 -2.70 -9.87 -16.01
C GLN A 198 -3.03 -8.54 -15.34
N TRP A 199 -4.10 -7.84 -15.76
CA TRP A 199 -4.40 -6.50 -15.30
C TRP A 199 -5.60 -6.47 -14.35
N SER A 200 -5.45 -5.73 -13.27
CA SER A 200 -6.55 -5.42 -12.36
C SER A 200 -6.56 -3.94 -12.01
N ALA A 201 -7.73 -3.41 -11.71
CA ALA A 201 -7.91 -2.10 -11.10
C ALA A 201 -8.32 -2.26 -9.64
N SER A 202 -7.91 -1.36 -8.79
CA SER A 202 -8.31 -1.35 -7.38
C SER A 202 -8.86 0.02 -6.97
N LEU A 203 -9.75 -0.01 -6.00
CA LEU A 203 -10.24 1.17 -5.30
C LEU A 203 -10.29 0.83 -3.81
N SER A 204 -9.66 1.65 -2.96
CA SER A 204 -9.76 1.52 -1.51
C SER A 204 -10.30 2.79 -0.87
N ALA A 205 -10.97 2.60 0.23
CA ALA A 205 -11.41 3.65 1.13
C ALA A 205 -11.08 3.24 2.56
N ASP A 206 -10.55 4.16 3.33
CA ASP A 206 -10.21 3.96 4.74
C ASP A 206 -10.66 5.15 5.60
N LEU A 207 -10.84 4.89 6.87
CA LEU A 207 -11.25 5.84 7.90
C LEU A 207 -10.30 5.73 9.08
N ASP A 208 -9.86 6.85 9.62
CA ASP A 208 -9.12 6.89 10.87
C ASP A 208 -10.01 6.52 12.06
N GLN A 209 -9.46 5.77 13.02
CA GLN A 209 -10.17 5.36 14.25
C GLN A 209 -10.61 6.56 15.11
N HIS A 210 -9.82 7.63 15.14
CA HIS A 210 -10.04 8.77 16.03
C HIS A 210 -10.98 9.81 15.41
N SER A 211 -11.14 9.81 14.09
CA SER A 211 -11.97 10.77 13.38
C SER A 211 -12.64 10.14 12.16
N ALA A 212 -13.96 9.95 12.25
CA ALA A 212 -14.75 9.51 11.09
C ALA A 212 -14.80 10.56 9.94
N ARG A 213 -14.19 11.72 10.12
CA ARG A 213 -14.08 12.79 9.11
C ARG A 213 -12.74 12.75 8.38
N ASP A 214 -11.79 12.01 8.92
CA ASP A 214 -10.50 11.76 8.29
C ASP A 214 -10.62 10.48 7.47
N PHE A 215 -10.60 10.64 6.16
CA PHE A 215 -10.77 9.52 5.25
C PHE A 215 -9.74 9.55 4.14
N GLY A 216 -9.32 8.36 3.73
CA GLY A 216 -8.50 8.11 2.55
C GLY A 216 -9.31 7.49 1.42
N LEU A 217 -9.00 7.89 0.20
CA LEU A 217 -9.45 7.23 -1.02
C LEU A 217 -8.24 6.97 -1.90
N ARG A 218 -8.10 5.75 -2.40
CA ARG A 218 -6.97 5.38 -3.25
C ARG A 218 -7.44 4.54 -4.42
N ALA A 219 -6.95 4.86 -5.61
CA ALA A 219 -7.20 4.10 -6.83
C ALA A 219 -5.89 3.58 -7.40
N GLY A 220 -5.87 2.33 -7.81
CA GLY A 220 -4.67 1.66 -8.30
C GLY A 220 -4.87 0.81 -9.53
N VAL A 221 -3.76 0.46 -10.16
CA VAL A 221 -3.69 -0.50 -11.26
C VAL A 221 -2.58 -1.49 -10.94
N SER A 222 -2.87 -2.78 -11.04
CA SER A 222 -1.91 -3.85 -10.79
C SER A 222 -1.70 -4.72 -12.03
N TYR A 223 -0.46 -5.17 -12.17
CA TYR A 223 -0.03 -6.12 -13.20
C TYR A 223 0.47 -7.40 -12.52
N ARG A 224 -0.06 -8.56 -12.93
CA ARG A 224 0.35 -9.91 -12.49
C ARG A 224 1.32 -10.51 -13.50
N PHE A 225 2.36 -11.16 -13.01
CA PHE A 225 3.41 -11.80 -13.82
C PHE A 225 3.74 -13.22 -13.36
#